data_079e2273e67c33b7fd26740d145720d9
#
_entry.id   079e2273e67c33b7fd26740d145720d9
#
_cell.length_a   1.000
_cell.length_b   1.000
_cell.length_c   1.000
_cell.angle_alpha   90.00
_cell.angle_beta   90.00
_cell.angle_gamma   90.00
#
_symmetry.space_group_name_H-M   'P 1'
#
loop_
_entity.id
_entity.type
_entity.pdbx_description
1 polymer ?
#
loop_
_entity_poly.entity_id
_entity_poly.type
_entity_poly.pdbx_seq_one_letter_code
_entity_poly.pdbx_strand_id
1 'polypeptide(L)'
;MLHAVHRALFSLVLLSSAMLLSGCGFRPSATEGYKIPLEIWGVFDDTDAYANIISEYRKLNPYIGDIQYRKLSPETYKEDLIDAFASGKGPDIFMIRNSWRPDFEDKTAAAPAGTILEKDYRDAFVDVVAADFISTENKIFGIPLSVDSLALYYNKDIFNAAGITKAPETWEEVADIARRLTVLDQFGNMTRSGIALGTGTNINRSSDILTTLMLQLGVTTQDQSGKVGFAQAEAAQAFDFYNQFARITSPNYSWNARQHYSIDAFYEGTTAMMINYSWQNDTLVQKNAKLNIGVAPLPQFKKDTPVNMANYWGFAVSKSKAVDAMKFTPSNSSTVVSAEKQNEVRVLEAWQFLKFLALSGEKKTITLTNGLVGTTKEFPLTLDPTKDYLEKTHKPAARRDLIATQKNDVVLSPFAYGNLIAKNWYRGNPEAADGILIDMIDSVGRGEKTVADALSTAANRINLLSR
;
A
#
# COMPACT_ATOMS: atom_id res chain seq x y z
N MET A 1 75.77 49.39 15.75
CA MET A 1 74.54 49.33 16.57
C MET A 1 73.24 49.27 15.76
N LEU A 2 73.23 49.71 14.50
CA LEU A 2 71.98 49.73 13.70
C LEU A 2 71.48 48.33 13.15
N HIS A 3 72.42 47.37 13.01
CA HIS A 3 72.04 46.04 12.47
C HIS A 3 71.43 45.09 13.52
N ALA A 4 71.55 45.33 14.80
CA ALA A 4 70.98 44.48 15.85
C ALA A 4 69.51 44.83 16.14
N VAL A 5 69.11 46.07 15.91
CA VAL A 5 67.73 46.53 16.13
C VAL A 5 66.80 46.04 15.02
N HIS A 6 67.24 45.90 13.76
CA HIS A 6 66.46 45.40 12.67
C HIS A 6 66.14 43.89 12.74
N ARG A 7 67.02 43.11 13.34
CA ARG A 7 66.83 41.68 13.54
C ARG A 7 65.84 41.37 14.66
N ALA A 8 65.81 42.20 15.71
CA ALA A 8 64.87 42.03 16.82
C ALA A 8 63.45 42.42 16.41
N LEU A 9 63.23 43.47 15.57
CA LEU A 9 61.92 43.86 15.09
C LEU A 9 61.39 42.87 14.07
N PHE A 10 62.17 42.23 13.18
CA PHE A 10 61.74 41.24 12.24
C PHE A 10 61.29 39.92 12.90
N SER A 11 61.98 39.54 14.02
CA SER A 11 61.60 38.35 14.80
C SER A 11 60.35 38.58 15.64
N LEU A 12 60.01 39.79 16.03
CA LEU A 12 58.79 40.09 16.79
C LEU A 12 57.58 40.19 15.90
N VAL A 13 57.71 40.61 14.65
CA VAL A 13 56.60 40.64 13.65
C VAL A 13 56.26 39.23 13.13
N LEU A 14 57.27 38.34 13.04
CA LEU A 14 57.02 36.93 12.69
C LEU A 14 56.36 36.12 13.80
N LEU A 15 56.62 36.44 15.09
CA LEU A 15 55.92 35.79 16.21
C LEU A 15 54.48 36.28 16.39
N SER A 16 54.18 37.54 16.09
CA SER A 16 52.79 38.07 16.16
C SER A 16 51.93 37.61 15.00
N SER A 17 52.48 37.30 13.81
CA SER A 17 51.75 36.74 12.68
C SER A 17 51.44 35.23 12.84
N ALA A 18 52.20 34.50 13.69
CA ALA A 18 51.94 33.10 13.97
C ALA A 18 50.81 32.88 15.01
N MET A 19 50.46 33.91 15.81
CA MET A 19 49.34 33.81 16.76
C MET A 19 47.97 34.21 16.19
N LEU A 20 47.90 34.74 14.96
CA LEU A 20 46.65 35.08 14.30
C LEU A 20 46.14 33.99 13.33
N LEU A 21 46.86 32.88 13.18
CA LEU A 21 46.49 31.69 12.45
C LEU A 21 45.98 30.53 13.34
N SER A 22 45.72 30.80 14.63
CA SER A 22 44.87 29.94 15.46
C SER A 22 43.41 30.15 15.00
N GLY A 23 43.22 29.85 13.73
CA GLY A 23 41.98 29.94 13.08
C GLY A 23 40.95 29.09 13.77
N CYS A 24 39.76 29.52 13.74
CA CYS A 24 38.56 28.77 13.95
C CYS A 24 38.67 27.39 13.26
N GLY A 25 39.30 26.46 13.97
CA GLY A 25 39.03 25.07 13.71
C GLY A 25 37.56 24.90 13.98
N PHE A 26 36.79 24.73 12.94
CA PHE A 26 35.49 24.14 13.03
C PHE A 26 35.70 22.82 13.81
N ARG A 27 35.52 22.86 15.12
CA ARG A 27 35.31 21.67 15.91
C ARG A 27 33.91 21.21 15.51
N PRO A 28 33.77 20.11 14.79
CA PRO A 28 32.45 19.55 14.62
C PRO A 28 31.85 19.43 16.03
N SER A 29 30.68 19.98 16.22
CA SER A 29 29.97 19.88 17.49
C SER A 29 29.90 18.41 17.85
N ALA A 30 30.19 18.08 19.11
CA ALA A 30 30.20 16.70 19.62
C ALA A 30 28.89 15.96 19.45
N THR A 31 27.88 16.63 18.91
CA THR A 31 26.53 16.15 18.64
C THR A 31 26.25 15.68 17.19
N GLU A 32 27.23 15.86 16.26
CA GLU A 32 27.10 15.43 14.86
C GLU A 32 27.58 13.98 14.59
N GLY A 33 27.86 13.21 15.61
CA GLY A 33 28.70 12.02 15.50
C GLY A 33 28.00 10.66 15.43
N TYR A 34 26.69 10.53 15.44
CA TYR A 34 26.06 9.23 15.28
C TYR A 34 25.51 9.01 13.86
N LYS A 35 25.56 7.75 13.42
CA LYS A 35 24.92 7.32 12.18
C LYS A 35 24.19 6.01 12.42
N ILE A 36 22.89 6.00 12.13
CA ILE A 36 22.03 4.83 12.28
C ILE A 36 21.87 4.15 10.94
N PRO A 37 22.23 2.88 10.78
CA PRO A 37 21.85 2.08 9.63
C PRO A 37 20.37 1.71 9.76
N LEU A 38 19.67 1.60 8.63
CA LEU A 38 18.30 1.11 8.54
C LEU A 38 18.23 -0.09 7.59
N GLU A 39 17.52 -1.11 7.99
CA GLU A 39 17.16 -2.26 7.15
C GLU A 39 15.67 -2.22 6.85
N ILE A 40 15.32 -2.27 5.56
CA ILE A 40 13.95 -2.22 5.06
C ILE A 40 13.61 -3.56 4.41
N TRP A 41 12.53 -4.19 4.85
CA TRP A 41 12.01 -5.39 4.21
C TRP A 41 10.77 -5.06 3.39
N GLY A 42 10.78 -5.49 2.13
CA GLY A 42 9.65 -5.34 1.21
C GLY A 42 9.40 -6.61 0.40
N VAL A 43 8.33 -6.61 -0.41
CA VAL A 43 7.86 -7.84 -1.07
C VAL A 43 7.83 -7.76 -2.60
N PHE A 44 7.36 -6.67 -3.20
CA PHE A 44 7.06 -6.67 -4.62
C PHE A 44 8.10 -5.97 -5.48
N ASP A 45 8.61 -4.85 -4.98
CA ASP A 45 9.50 -3.98 -5.74
C ASP A 45 10.96 -4.41 -5.61
N ASP A 46 11.71 -4.22 -6.67
CA ASP A 46 13.15 -4.45 -6.65
C ASP A 46 13.89 -3.25 -6.06
N THR A 47 15.16 -3.42 -5.73
CA THR A 47 16.00 -2.39 -5.10
C THR A 47 16.14 -1.12 -5.93
N ASP A 48 16.02 -1.20 -7.24
CA ASP A 48 16.11 -0.07 -8.17
C ASP A 48 14.97 0.95 -7.99
N ALA A 49 13.78 0.48 -7.55
CA ALA A 49 12.66 1.36 -7.21
C ALA A 49 13.02 2.37 -6.10
N TYR A 50 13.93 2.01 -5.20
CA TYR A 50 14.31 2.83 -4.04
C TYR A 50 15.73 3.39 -4.10
N ALA A 51 16.59 2.92 -5.00
CA ALA A 51 18.02 3.23 -5.01
C ALA A 51 18.32 4.74 -5.08
N ASN A 52 17.64 5.48 -5.97
CA ASN A 52 17.81 6.93 -6.09
C ASN A 52 17.32 7.66 -4.83
N ILE A 53 16.16 7.26 -4.32
CA ILE A 53 15.53 7.84 -3.14
C ILE A 53 16.43 7.65 -1.90
N ILE A 54 16.95 6.45 -1.69
CA ILE A 54 17.87 6.13 -0.60
C ILE A 54 19.15 6.95 -0.71
N SER A 55 19.70 7.05 -1.94
CA SER A 55 20.93 7.84 -2.19
C SER A 55 20.71 9.31 -1.84
N GLU A 56 19.59 9.92 -2.24
CA GLU A 56 19.29 11.32 -1.95
C GLU A 56 19.06 11.56 -0.44
N TYR A 57 18.33 10.65 0.22
CA TYR A 57 18.13 10.78 1.67
C TYR A 57 19.43 10.68 2.48
N ARG A 58 20.35 9.79 2.09
CA ARG A 58 21.66 9.66 2.73
C ARG A 58 22.55 10.89 2.56
N LYS A 59 22.43 11.62 1.44
CA LYS A 59 23.13 12.91 1.24
C LYS A 59 22.54 14.00 2.11
N LEU A 60 21.23 13.97 2.30
CA LEU A 60 20.47 14.98 2.99
C LEU A 60 20.54 14.82 4.52
N ASN A 61 20.41 13.58 5.04
CA ASN A 61 20.36 13.32 6.49
C ASN A 61 21.73 12.92 7.05
N PRO A 62 22.39 13.79 7.84
CA PRO A 62 23.71 13.50 8.42
C PRO A 62 23.67 12.41 9.50
N TYR A 63 22.50 12.07 10.03
CA TYR A 63 22.29 11.10 11.12
C TYR A 63 22.06 9.67 10.63
N ILE A 64 21.94 9.47 9.32
CA ILE A 64 21.73 8.17 8.69
C ILE A 64 23.05 7.57 8.22
N GLY A 65 23.24 6.28 8.50
CA GLY A 65 24.28 5.44 7.94
C GLY A 65 23.89 4.82 6.61
N ASP A 66 24.06 3.51 6.53
CA ASP A 66 23.57 2.74 5.38
C ASP A 66 22.08 2.48 5.48
N ILE A 67 21.38 2.48 4.34
CA ILE A 67 19.97 2.05 4.23
C ILE A 67 19.95 0.90 3.25
N GLN A 68 19.57 -0.29 3.71
CA GLN A 68 19.49 -1.50 2.91
C GLN A 68 18.04 -1.90 2.70
N TYR A 69 17.61 -1.97 1.44
CA TYR A 69 16.33 -2.55 1.08
C TYR A 69 16.54 -4.02 0.71
N ARG A 70 15.72 -4.90 1.29
CA ARG A 70 15.72 -6.33 1.03
C ARG A 70 14.33 -6.76 0.55
N LYS A 71 14.27 -7.30 -0.66
CA LYS A 71 13.07 -7.94 -1.20
C LYS A 71 12.97 -9.37 -0.69
N LEU A 72 11.81 -9.74 -0.19
CA LEU A 72 11.48 -11.09 0.30
C LEU A 72 10.35 -11.71 -0.53
N SER A 73 10.21 -13.03 -0.46
CA SER A 73 9.13 -13.74 -1.14
C SER A 73 7.77 -13.41 -0.51
N PRO A 74 6.75 -13.00 -1.28
CA PRO A 74 5.42 -12.72 -0.73
C PRO A 74 4.78 -13.96 -0.06
N GLU A 75 5.13 -15.17 -0.48
CA GLU A 75 4.56 -16.42 0.02
C GLU A 75 4.96 -16.71 1.47
N THR A 76 6.20 -16.37 1.87
CA THR A 76 6.74 -16.63 3.23
C THR A 76 6.87 -15.37 4.07
N TYR A 77 6.63 -14.19 3.50
CA TYR A 77 6.94 -12.90 4.11
C TYR A 77 6.35 -12.71 5.50
N LYS A 78 5.08 -13.07 5.71
CA LYS A 78 4.41 -12.90 7.01
C LYS A 78 5.07 -13.78 8.10
N GLU A 79 5.41 -15.00 7.75
CA GLU A 79 6.09 -15.96 8.64
C GLU A 79 7.52 -15.50 8.92
N ASP A 80 8.27 -15.09 7.89
CA ASP A 80 9.62 -14.57 8.02
C ASP A 80 9.67 -13.34 8.94
N LEU A 81 8.68 -12.45 8.86
CA LEU A 81 8.56 -11.29 9.77
C LEU A 81 8.32 -11.72 11.21
N ILE A 82 7.38 -12.64 11.44
CA ILE A 82 7.05 -13.13 12.79
C ILE A 82 8.27 -13.76 13.45
N ASP A 83 8.99 -14.62 12.73
CA ASP A 83 10.18 -15.31 13.21
C ASP A 83 11.33 -14.31 13.48
N ALA A 84 11.50 -13.33 12.60
CA ALA A 84 12.52 -12.29 12.78
C ALA A 84 12.23 -11.41 14.00
N PHE A 85 10.98 -11.03 14.24
CA PHE A 85 10.59 -10.29 15.44
C PHE A 85 10.76 -11.12 16.71
N ALA A 86 10.37 -12.39 16.69
CA ALA A 86 10.55 -13.29 17.83
C ALA A 86 12.02 -13.49 18.21
N SER A 87 12.93 -13.47 17.23
CA SER A 87 14.38 -13.61 17.44
C SER A 87 15.10 -12.27 17.71
N GLY A 88 14.40 -11.13 17.71
CA GLY A 88 14.99 -9.79 17.83
C GLY A 88 15.83 -9.35 16.64
N LYS A 89 15.75 -10.05 15.49
CA LYS A 89 16.48 -9.79 14.25
C LYS A 89 15.58 -9.18 13.15
N GLY A 90 14.42 -8.64 13.52
CA GLY A 90 13.53 -7.99 12.57
C GLY A 90 14.14 -6.75 11.90
N PRO A 91 13.59 -6.31 10.76
CA PRO A 91 14.00 -5.08 10.08
C PRO A 91 13.69 -3.84 10.91
N ASP A 92 14.22 -2.69 10.53
CA ASP A 92 13.85 -1.39 11.10
C ASP A 92 12.53 -0.88 10.53
N ILE A 93 12.36 -1.07 9.24
CA ILE A 93 11.16 -0.72 8.47
C ILE A 93 10.70 -1.97 7.71
N PHE A 94 9.41 -2.22 7.67
CA PHE A 94 8.86 -3.36 6.95
C PHE A 94 7.56 -3.03 6.25
N MET A 95 7.32 -3.68 5.13
CA MET A 95 6.03 -3.57 4.46
C MET A 95 4.96 -4.33 5.24
N ILE A 96 3.79 -3.73 5.37
CA ILE A 96 2.63 -4.30 6.03
C ILE A 96 1.40 -4.14 5.12
N ARG A 97 0.65 -5.23 4.93
CA ARG A 97 -0.63 -5.14 4.25
C ARG A 97 -1.61 -4.33 5.11
N ASN A 98 -2.42 -3.47 4.49
CA ASN A 98 -3.38 -2.63 5.20
C ASN A 98 -4.29 -3.44 6.16
N SER A 99 -4.66 -4.66 5.77
CA SER A 99 -5.48 -5.57 6.58
C SER A 99 -4.74 -6.26 7.73
N TRP A 100 -3.42 -6.16 7.82
CA TRP A 100 -2.61 -6.80 8.87
C TRP A 100 -2.31 -5.87 10.06
N ARG A 101 -2.59 -4.58 9.96
CA ARG A 101 -2.21 -3.61 11.02
C ARG A 101 -2.59 -4.06 12.42
N PRO A 102 -3.82 -4.54 12.70
CA PRO A 102 -4.17 -4.97 14.06
C PRO A 102 -3.35 -6.17 14.54
N ASP A 103 -3.01 -7.11 13.66
CA ASP A 103 -2.22 -8.30 14.01
C ASP A 103 -0.76 -7.96 14.37
N PHE A 104 -0.26 -6.82 13.88
CA PHE A 104 1.11 -6.34 14.08
C PHE A 104 1.21 -5.13 15.00
N GLU A 105 0.13 -4.74 15.70
CA GLU A 105 0.12 -3.52 16.53
C GLU A 105 1.16 -3.57 17.66
N ASP A 106 1.36 -4.72 18.29
CA ASP A 106 2.37 -4.92 19.32
C ASP A 106 3.82 -4.94 18.80
N LYS A 107 4.02 -5.14 17.51
CA LYS A 107 5.32 -5.17 16.81
C LYS A 107 5.69 -3.82 16.18
N THR A 108 4.73 -2.90 16.04
CA THR A 108 4.90 -1.61 15.36
C THR A 108 5.09 -0.46 16.34
N ALA A 109 5.97 0.48 16.01
CA ALA A 109 6.12 1.75 16.69
C ALA A 109 5.31 2.82 15.95
N ALA A 110 4.45 3.53 16.66
CA ALA A 110 3.79 4.71 16.13
C ALA A 110 4.81 5.82 15.80
N ALA A 111 4.46 6.72 14.89
CA ALA A 111 5.25 7.91 14.62
C ALA A 111 5.47 8.72 15.90
N PRO A 112 6.71 9.07 16.27
CA PRO A 112 6.97 9.91 17.42
C PRO A 112 6.26 11.26 17.31
N ALA A 113 5.78 11.79 18.44
CA ALA A 113 5.07 13.05 18.50
C ALA A 113 5.82 14.17 17.77
N GLY A 114 5.13 14.92 16.91
CA GLY A 114 5.69 16.03 16.13
C GLY A 114 6.46 15.62 14.87
N THR A 115 6.71 14.32 14.64
CA THR A 115 7.38 13.87 13.41
C THR A 115 6.46 14.04 12.19
N ILE A 116 5.21 13.61 12.31
CA ILE A 116 4.16 13.75 11.31
C ILE A 116 2.91 14.26 12.03
N LEU A 117 2.34 15.35 11.55
CA LEU A 117 1.07 15.85 12.06
C LEU A 117 -0.08 15.04 11.45
N GLU A 118 -1.05 14.65 12.28
CA GLU A 118 -2.24 13.92 11.83
C GLU A 118 -2.97 14.64 10.69
N LYS A 119 -3.10 15.96 10.82
CA LYS A 119 -3.71 16.79 9.79
C LYS A 119 -2.98 16.68 8.46
N ASP A 120 -1.66 16.81 8.45
CA ASP A 120 -0.86 16.70 7.23
C ASP A 120 -0.98 15.33 6.59
N TYR A 121 -1.08 14.28 7.42
CA TYR A 121 -1.27 12.91 6.96
C TYR A 121 -2.65 12.72 6.28
N ARG A 122 -3.73 13.19 6.91
CA ARG A 122 -5.09 13.11 6.36
C ARG A 122 -5.26 13.95 5.08
N ASP A 123 -4.64 15.13 5.04
CA ASP A 123 -4.69 16.00 3.87
C ASP A 123 -3.92 15.40 2.68
N ALA A 124 -2.80 14.72 2.95
CA ALA A 124 -1.94 14.15 1.92
C ALA A 124 -2.54 12.88 1.28
N PHE A 125 -3.07 11.96 2.09
CA PHE A 125 -3.49 10.64 1.62
C PHE A 125 -5.00 10.52 1.39
N VAL A 126 -5.40 9.54 0.57
CA VAL A 126 -6.81 9.14 0.42
C VAL A 126 -7.37 8.62 1.75
N ASP A 127 -8.69 8.76 1.97
CA ASP A 127 -9.34 8.55 3.28
C ASP A 127 -9.11 7.15 3.85
N VAL A 128 -9.08 6.12 3.03
CA VAL A 128 -8.86 4.74 3.46
C VAL A 128 -7.50 4.57 4.17
N VAL A 129 -6.49 5.34 3.79
CA VAL A 129 -5.15 5.29 4.41
C VAL A 129 -5.21 5.76 5.86
N ALA A 130 -5.92 6.83 6.12
CA ALA A 130 -6.12 7.33 7.49
C ALA A 130 -6.97 6.35 8.31
N ALA A 131 -8.00 5.75 7.71
CA ALA A 131 -8.84 4.75 8.37
C ALA A 131 -8.05 3.48 8.76
N ASP A 132 -7.09 3.06 7.92
CA ASP A 132 -6.32 1.84 8.17
C ASP A 132 -5.12 2.06 9.12
N PHE A 133 -4.41 3.20 9.00
CA PHE A 133 -3.12 3.41 9.67
C PHE A 133 -3.13 4.41 10.82
N ILE A 134 -4.21 5.13 11.07
CA ILE A 134 -4.37 5.95 12.29
C ILE A 134 -5.19 5.17 13.32
N SER A 135 -4.68 5.09 14.55
CA SER A 135 -5.42 4.46 15.65
C SER A 135 -6.51 5.41 16.19
N THR A 136 -7.37 4.86 17.08
CA THR A 136 -8.37 5.65 17.84
C THR A 136 -7.75 6.71 18.76
N GLU A 137 -6.45 6.56 19.08
CA GLU A 137 -5.68 7.55 19.85
C GLU A 137 -4.94 8.55 18.94
N ASN A 138 -5.28 8.62 17.67
CA ASN A 138 -4.66 9.48 16.63
C ASN A 138 -3.16 9.22 16.43
N LYS A 139 -2.69 8.00 16.68
CA LYS A 139 -1.31 7.59 16.41
C LYS A 139 -1.19 6.99 15.01
N ILE A 140 -0.15 7.38 14.28
CA ILE A 140 0.12 6.91 12.91
C ILE A 140 1.05 5.69 12.98
N PHE A 141 0.65 4.57 12.38
CA PHE A 141 1.36 3.29 12.42
C PHE A 141 1.91 2.82 11.08
N GLY A 142 1.58 3.48 10.00
CA GLY A 142 2.08 3.10 8.67
C GLY A 142 1.96 4.21 7.65
N ILE A 143 2.69 4.08 6.55
CA ILE A 143 2.70 5.02 5.42
C ILE A 143 2.74 4.23 4.12
N PRO A 144 1.75 4.35 3.23
CA PRO A 144 1.80 3.79 1.88
C PRO A 144 2.38 4.78 0.87
N LEU A 145 2.97 4.26 -0.21
CA LEU A 145 3.33 5.04 -1.41
C LEU A 145 2.27 4.92 -2.50
N SER A 146 1.64 3.75 -2.56
CA SER A 146 0.55 3.45 -3.48
C SER A 146 -0.63 2.84 -2.75
N VAL A 147 -1.82 3.08 -3.26
CA VAL A 147 -3.06 2.40 -2.91
C VAL A 147 -3.63 1.84 -4.20
N ASP A 148 -4.15 0.63 -4.16
CA ASP A 148 -4.84 0.05 -5.30
C ASP A 148 -6.30 -0.24 -4.97
N SER A 149 -7.13 -0.15 -5.98
CA SER A 149 -8.57 -0.39 -5.89
C SER A 149 -9.06 -1.19 -7.10
N LEU A 150 -10.27 -1.72 -7.05
CA LEU A 150 -10.83 -2.51 -8.13
C LEU A 150 -11.20 -1.64 -9.34
N ALA A 151 -11.00 -2.20 -10.55
CA ALA A 151 -11.47 -1.60 -11.80
C ALA A 151 -12.03 -2.68 -12.74
N LEU A 152 -12.77 -2.25 -13.74
CA LEU A 152 -13.29 -3.11 -14.78
C LEU A 152 -12.28 -3.22 -15.93
N TYR A 153 -11.79 -4.43 -16.17
CA TYR A 153 -11.05 -4.80 -17.37
C TYR A 153 -12.03 -5.30 -18.45
N TYR A 154 -11.85 -4.86 -19.70
CA TYR A 154 -12.66 -5.32 -20.82
C TYR A 154 -11.82 -5.51 -22.07
N ASN A 155 -12.21 -6.48 -22.89
CA ASN A 155 -11.58 -6.75 -24.18
C ASN A 155 -12.20 -5.83 -25.24
N LYS A 156 -11.42 -4.84 -25.73
CA LYS A 156 -11.88 -3.84 -26.71
C LYS A 156 -12.27 -4.47 -28.04
N ASP A 157 -11.64 -5.56 -28.45
CA ASP A 157 -11.95 -6.20 -29.74
C ASP A 157 -13.32 -6.87 -29.67
N ILE A 158 -13.67 -7.52 -28.54
CA ILE A 158 -15.00 -8.09 -28.32
C ILE A 158 -16.05 -6.99 -28.23
N PHE A 159 -15.78 -5.88 -27.54
CA PHE A 159 -16.67 -4.72 -27.46
C PHE A 159 -16.92 -4.09 -28.83
N ASN A 160 -15.86 -3.85 -29.59
CA ASN A 160 -15.93 -3.27 -30.93
C ASN A 160 -16.74 -4.16 -31.88
N ALA A 161 -16.47 -5.47 -31.87
CA ALA A 161 -17.22 -6.44 -32.69
C ALA A 161 -18.71 -6.47 -32.37
N ALA A 162 -19.10 -6.15 -31.13
CA ALA A 162 -20.51 -6.06 -30.71
C ALA A 162 -21.10 -4.63 -30.83
N GLY A 163 -20.33 -3.66 -31.35
CA GLY A 163 -20.76 -2.26 -31.48
C GLY A 163 -20.90 -1.53 -30.15
N ILE A 164 -20.19 -1.97 -29.10
CA ILE A 164 -20.19 -1.34 -27.78
C ILE A 164 -19.05 -0.33 -27.74
N THR A 165 -19.38 0.96 -27.70
CA THR A 165 -18.41 2.06 -27.82
C THR A 165 -17.95 2.61 -26.47
N LYS A 166 -18.64 2.28 -25.37
CA LYS A 166 -18.32 2.73 -24.02
C LYS A 166 -18.32 1.57 -23.04
N ALA A 167 -17.41 1.65 -22.06
CA ALA A 167 -17.44 0.75 -20.90
C ALA A 167 -18.67 1.07 -20.01
N PRO A 168 -19.24 0.07 -19.32
CA PRO A 168 -20.36 0.27 -18.41
C PRO A 168 -19.94 1.07 -17.17
N GLU A 169 -20.80 1.97 -16.72
CA GLU A 169 -20.63 2.78 -15.52
C GLU A 169 -21.48 2.27 -14.34
N THR A 170 -22.51 1.48 -14.63
CA THR A 170 -23.41 0.90 -13.63
C THR A 170 -23.45 -0.62 -13.73
N TRP A 171 -23.85 -1.26 -12.62
CA TRP A 171 -24.01 -2.71 -12.58
C TRP A 171 -25.15 -3.22 -13.48
N GLU A 172 -26.17 -2.39 -13.74
CA GLU A 172 -27.23 -2.70 -14.69
C GLU A 172 -26.66 -2.76 -16.12
N GLU A 173 -25.85 -1.76 -16.51
CA GLU A 173 -25.16 -1.76 -17.81
C GLU A 173 -24.21 -2.96 -17.95
N VAL A 174 -23.52 -3.35 -16.85
CA VAL A 174 -22.68 -4.57 -16.83
C VAL A 174 -23.51 -5.80 -17.15
N ALA A 175 -24.66 -5.97 -16.50
CA ALA A 175 -25.52 -7.12 -16.72
C ALA A 175 -26.05 -7.19 -18.17
N ASP A 176 -26.45 -6.04 -18.73
CA ASP A 176 -26.91 -5.94 -20.12
C ASP A 176 -25.82 -6.27 -21.14
N ILE A 177 -24.62 -5.72 -20.94
CA ILE A 177 -23.46 -6.00 -21.80
C ILE A 177 -23.03 -7.46 -21.66
N ALA A 178 -22.96 -7.99 -20.44
CA ALA A 178 -22.60 -9.38 -20.20
C ALA A 178 -23.54 -10.35 -20.94
N ARG A 179 -24.87 -10.12 -20.87
CA ARG A 179 -25.87 -10.91 -21.59
C ARG A 179 -25.65 -10.86 -23.09
N ARG A 180 -25.37 -9.69 -23.67
CA ARG A 180 -25.10 -9.50 -25.11
C ARG A 180 -23.81 -10.18 -25.57
N LEU A 181 -22.81 -10.24 -24.74
CA LEU A 181 -21.48 -10.77 -25.09
C LEU A 181 -21.32 -12.26 -24.77
N THR A 182 -22.19 -12.84 -23.96
CA THR A 182 -22.15 -14.28 -23.65
C THR A 182 -22.59 -15.07 -24.88
N VAL A 183 -21.81 -16.09 -25.22
CA VAL A 183 -22.09 -16.99 -26.34
C VAL A 183 -22.13 -18.44 -25.84
N LEU A 184 -23.24 -19.11 -26.13
CA LEU A 184 -23.41 -20.53 -25.86
C LEU A 184 -23.41 -21.30 -27.19
N ASP A 185 -22.87 -22.52 -27.19
CA ASP A 185 -22.99 -23.43 -28.33
C ASP A 185 -24.39 -24.09 -28.39
N GLN A 186 -24.61 -24.89 -29.40
CA GLN A 186 -25.88 -25.60 -29.60
C GLN A 186 -26.23 -26.60 -28.48
N PHE A 187 -25.27 -26.95 -27.63
CA PHE A 187 -25.44 -27.84 -26.48
C PHE A 187 -25.59 -27.06 -25.16
N GLY A 188 -25.58 -25.72 -25.20
CA GLY A 188 -25.66 -24.86 -24.03
C GLY A 188 -24.32 -24.68 -23.29
N ASN A 189 -23.17 -25.12 -23.86
CA ASN A 189 -21.89 -24.83 -23.27
C ASN A 189 -21.43 -23.41 -23.58
N MET A 190 -20.85 -22.74 -22.60
CA MET A 190 -20.40 -21.38 -22.77
C MET A 190 -19.06 -21.36 -23.49
N THR A 191 -19.06 -20.82 -24.70
CA THR A 191 -17.86 -20.65 -25.56
C THR A 191 -17.23 -19.28 -25.40
N ARG A 192 -17.99 -18.29 -24.95
CA ARG A 192 -17.49 -16.99 -24.51
C ARG A 192 -18.33 -16.46 -23.36
N SER A 193 -17.67 -16.03 -22.32
CA SER A 193 -18.27 -15.35 -21.17
C SER A 193 -18.37 -13.84 -21.41
N GLY A 194 -19.48 -13.23 -21.02
CA GLY A 194 -19.62 -11.77 -21.00
C GLY A 194 -18.89 -11.13 -19.85
N ILE A 195 -18.90 -11.77 -18.67
CA ILE A 195 -18.15 -11.31 -17.48
C ILE A 195 -17.87 -12.47 -16.53
N ALA A 196 -16.70 -12.48 -15.92
CA ALA A 196 -16.32 -13.40 -14.86
C ALA A 196 -16.89 -12.94 -13.52
N LEU A 197 -18.14 -13.34 -13.20
CA LEU A 197 -18.83 -13.09 -11.94
C LEU A 197 -19.71 -14.28 -11.54
N GLY A 198 -19.95 -14.47 -10.26
CA GLY A 198 -20.97 -15.36 -9.73
C GLY A 198 -20.47 -16.63 -9.05
N THR A 199 -19.21 -17.04 -9.24
CA THR A 199 -18.58 -18.17 -8.53
C THR A 199 -17.49 -17.69 -7.58
N GLY A 200 -17.07 -18.54 -6.66
CA GLY A 200 -16.02 -18.24 -5.69
C GLY A 200 -14.62 -18.62 -6.18
N THR A 201 -14.40 -19.90 -6.39
CA THR A 201 -13.07 -20.49 -6.55
C THR A 201 -12.35 -20.11 -7.85
N ASN A 202 -13.06 -20.02 -8.99
CA ASN A 202 -12.43 -19.73 -10.28
C ASN A 202 -12.50 -18.27 -10.72
N ILE A 203 -12.87 -17.36 -9.82
CA ILE A 203 -12.80 -15.92 -10.03
C ILE A 203 -11.77 -15.31 -9.09
N ASN A 204 -10.72 -14.69 -9.66
CA ASN A 204 -9.75 -13.94 -8.87
C ASN A 204 -10.46 -12.78 -8.15
N ARG A 205 -10.20 -12.64 -6.86
CA ARG A 205 -10.80 -11.58 -6.03
C ARG A 205 -12.32 -11.66 -5.85
N SER A 206 -12.92 -12.82 -5.98
CA SER A 206 -14.36 -13.02 -5.78
C SER A 206 -14.87 -12.49 -4.43
N SER A 207 -14.11 -12.69 -3.35
CA SER A 207 -14.40 -12.17 -2.00
C SER A 207 -14.36 -10.63 -1.95
N ASP A 208 -13.36 -10.00 -2.57
CA ASP A 208 -13.24 -8.53 -2.63
C ASP A 208 -14.36 -7.92 -3.48
N ILE A 209 -14.70 -8.55 -4.62
CA ILE A 209 -15.78 -8.10 -5.50
C ILE A 209 -17.12 -8.15 -4.78
N LEU A 210 -17.47 -9.29 -4.16
CA LEU A 210 -18.72 -9.42 -3.41
C LEU A 210 -18.77 -8.44 -2.23
N THR A 211 -17.66 -8.28 -1.48
CA THR A 211 -17.57 -7.30 -0.40
C THR A 211 -17.81 -5.88 -0.91
N THR A 212 -17.27 -5.54 -2.08
CA THR A 212 -17.49 -4.22 -2.70
C THR A 212 -18.95 -3.99 -3.05
N LEU A 213 -19.63 -4.99 -3.62
CA LEU A 213 -21.07 -4.91 -3.90
C LEU A 213 -21.88 -4.67 -2.61
N MET A 214 -21.53 -5.37 -1.53
CA MET A 214 -22.13 -5.16 -0.21
C MET A 214 -21.92 -3.72 0.28
N LEU A 215 -20.69 -3.21 0.22
CA LEU A 215 -20.35 -1.84 0.64
C LEU A 215 -21.07 -0.78 -0.20
N GLN A 216 -21.22 -0.98 -1.51
CA GLN A 216 -21.96 -0.08 -2.39
C GLN A 216 -23.47 -0.03 -2.07
N LEU A 217 -24.03 -1.12 -1.55
CA LEU A 217 -25.41 -1.18 -1.07
C LEU A 217 -25.59 -0.68 0.37
N GLY A 218 -24.50 -0.27 1.03
CA GLY A 218 -24.53 0.30 2.37
C GLY A 218 -24.49 -0.72 3.50
N VAL A 219 -24.06 -1.96 3.23
CA VAL A 219 -23.89 -2.99 4.25
C VAL A 219 -22.87 -2.53 5.28
N THR A 220 -23.25 -2.58 6.57
CA THR A 220 -22.33 -2.41 7.69
C THR A 220 -21.67 -3.75 7.96
N THR A 221 -20.39 -3.87 7.59
CA THR A 221 -19.65 -5.13 7.68
C THR A 221 -19.32 -5.54 9.12
N GLN A 222 -19.17 -4.55 10.02
CA GLN A 222 -18.89 -4.75 11.45
C GLN A 222 -19.74 -3.80 12.30
N ASP A 223 -20.13 -4.24 13.48
CA ASP A 223 -20.72 -3.38 14.49
C ASP A 223 -19.66 -2.59 15.29
N GLN A 224 -20.09 -1.78 16.25
CA GLN A 224 -19.21 -0.96 17.09
C GLN A 224 -18.24 -1.80 17.95
N SER A 225 -18.53 -3.08 18.18
CA SER A 225 -17.65 -4.01 18.89
C SER A 225 -16.64 -4.71 17.98
N GLY A 226 -16.66 -4.42 16.67
CA GLY A 226 -15.83 -5.08 15.69
C GLY A 226 -16.38 -6.44 15.23
N LYS A 227 -17.56 -6.84 15.69
CA LYS A 227 -18.17 -8.10 15.31
C LYS A 227 -18.76 -8.00 13.91
N VAL A 228 -18.46 -8.98 13.07
CA VAL A 228 -18.98 -9.09 11.70
C VAL A 228 -20.48 -9.36 11.74
N GLY A 229 -21.25 -8.54 11.02
CA GLY A 229 -22.71 -8.55 11.04
C GLY A 229 -23.35 -8.31 9.68
N PHE A 230 -22.80 -8.84 8.59
CA PHE A 230 -23.31 -8.61 7.23
C PHE A 230 -24.51 -9.48 6.84
N ALA A 231 -25.13 -10.23 7.77
CA ALA A 231 -26.37 -10.95 7.50
C ALA A 231 -27.57 -9.97 7.48
N GLN A 232 -27.61 -9.08 6.50
CA GLN A 232 -28.57 -8.00 6.29
C GLN A 232 -29.25 -8.17 4.92
N ALA A 233 -30.38 -7.52 4.73
CA ALA A 233 -31.13 -7.59 3.45
C ALA A 233 -30.29 -7.07 2.26
N GLU A 234 -29.54 -5.99 2.48
CA GLU A 234 -28.64 -5.40 1.49
C GLU A 234 -27.51 -6.35 1.09
N ALA A 235 -26.99 -7.13 2.04
CA ALA A 235 -25.99 -8.16 1.76
C ALA A 235 -26.58 -9.32 0.94
N ALA A 236 -27.80 -9.73 1.24
CA ALA A 236 -28.51 -10.72 0.43
C ALA A 236 -28.74 -10.19 -0.99
N GLN A 237 -29.11 -8.92 -1.15
CA GLN A 237 -29.26 -8.28 -2.45
C GLN A 237 -27.94 -8.24 -3.24
N ALA A 238 -26.83 -7.88 -2.59
CA ALA A 238 -25.49 -7.89 -3.20
C ALA A 238 -25.10 -9.30 -3.67
N PHE A 239 -25.37 -10.29 -2.81
CA PHE A 239 -25.08 -11.69 -3.11
C PHE A 239 -25.92 -12.21 -4.27
N ASP A 240 -27.23 -11.94 -4.29
CA ASP A 240 -28.12 -12.34 -5.39
C ASP A 240 -27.71 -11.68 -6.69
N PHE A 241 -27.33 -10.41 -6.67
CA PHE A 241 -26.77 -9.73 -7.84
C PHE A 241 -25.48 -10.41 -8.32
N TYR A 242 -24.56 -10.74 -7.42
CA TYR A 242 -23.31 -11.43 -7.77
C TYR A 242 -23.58 -12.82 -8.37
N ASN A 243 -24.42 -13.60 -7.71
CA ASN A 243 -24.67 -15.01 -8.05
C ASN A 243 -25.53 -15.20 -9.32
N GLN A 244 -26.28 -14.17 -9.75
CA GLN A 244 -27.12 -14.27 -10.96
C GLN A 244 -26.32 -14.62 -12.22
N PHE A 245 -25.04 -14.23 -12.28
CA PHE A 245 -24.16 -14.50 -13.41
C PHE A 245 -23.72 -15.97 -13.49
N ALA A 246 -23.85 -16.75 -12.41
CA ALA A 246 -23.55 -18.18 -12.39
C ALA A 246 -24.79 -19.07 -12.39
N ARG A 247 -25.99 -18.52 -12.20
CA ARG A 247 -27.25 -19.29 -12.26
C ARG A 247 -27.70 -19.54 -13.71
N ILE A 248 -27.72 -20.81 -14.11
CA ILE A 248 -28.08 -21.21 -15.49
C ILE A 248 -29.52 -20.76 -15.92
N THR A 249 -30.41 -20.56 -14.96
CA THR A 249 -31.78 -20.07 -15.21
C THR A 249 -31.88 -18.55 -15.26
N SER A 250 -30.79 -17.84 -14.95
CA SER A 250 -30.78 -16.38 -14.98
C SER A 250 -30.63 -15.88 -16.42
N PRO A 251 -31.31 -14.80 -16.81
CA PRO A 251 -31.10 -14.15 -18.11
C PRO A 251 -29.69 -13.54 -18.22
N ASN A 252 -29.01 -13.33 -17.09
CA ASN A 252 -27.66 -12.78 -17.02
C ASN A 252 -26.58 -13.87 -16.85
N TYR A 253 -26.94 -15.17 -17.04
CA TYR A 253 -25.96 -16.25 -16.97
C TYR A 253 -24.81 -16.01 -17.91
N SER A 254 -23.61 -15.92 -17.34
CA SER A 254 -22.39 -15.50 -18.05
C SER A 254 -21.13 -16.19 -17.55
N TRP A 255 -21.21 -16.99 -16.50
CA TRP A 255 -20.06 -17.66 -15.92
C TRP A 255 -20.44 -18.99 -15.27
N ASN A 256 -19.48 -19.90 -15.10
CA ASN A 256 -19.67 -21.13 -14.33
C ASN A 256 -18.34 -21.76 -13.92
N ALA A 257 -18.39 -22.79 -13.08
CA ALA A 257 -17.22 -23.48 -12.56
C ALA A 257 -16.40 -24.28 -13.61
N ARG A 258 -16.90 -24.42 -14.86
CA ARG A 258 -16.18 -25.09 -15.96
C ARG A 258 -15.30 -24.11 -16.75
N GLN A 259 -15.49 -22.80 -16.56
CA GLN A 259 -14.62 -21.80 -17.19
C GLN A 259 -13.22 -21.87 -16.58
N HIS A 260 -12.19 -21.53 -17.35
CA HIS A 260 -10.83 -21.35 -16.84
C HIS A 260 -10.84 -20.28 -15.74
N TYR A 261 -9.77 -20.21 -14.96
CA TYR A 261 -9.60 -19.15 -13.97
C TYR A 261 -9.77 -17.77 -14.62
N SER A 262 -10.45 -16.84 -13.99
CA SER A 262 -10.92 -15.60 -14.62
C SER A 262 -9.82 -14.79 -15.33
N ILE A 263 -8.59 -14.80 -14.79
CA ILE A 263 -7.44 -14.16 -15.42
C ILE A 263 -7.06 -14.89 -16.71
N ASP A 264 -7.01 -16.23 -16.65
CA ASP A 264 -6.65 -17.06 -17.81
C ASP A 264 -7.70 -16.91 -18.92
N ALA A 265 -8.98 -17.02 -18.59
CA ALA A 265 -10.07 -16.81 -19.53
C ALA A 265 -10.03 -15.41 -20.18
N PHE A 266 -9.59 -14.38 -19.44
CA PHE A 266 -9.51 -13.02 -19.97
C PHE A 266 -8.35 -12.87 -20.96
N TYR A 267 -7.13 -13.31 -20.63
CA TYR A 267 -6.02 -13.19 -21.59
C TYR A 267 -6.13 -14.15 -22.78
N GLU A 268 -6.84 -15.26 -22.66
CA GLU A 268 -7.20 -16.16 -23.76
C GLU A 268 -8.27 -15.56 -24.69
N GLY A 269 -8.96 -14.49 -24.27
CA GLY A 269 -10.01 -13.83 -25.04
C GLY A 269 -11.34 -14.58 -24.99
N THR A 270 -11.50 -15.56 -24.08
CA THR A 270 -12.75 -16.31 -23.86
C THR A 270 -13.69 -15.61 -22.87
N THR A 271 -13.25 -14.51 -22.25
CA THR A 271 -14.06 -13.65 -21.37
C THR A 271 -13.95 -12.20 -21.80
N ALA A 272 -15.11 -11.52 -21.93
CA ALA A 272 -15.15 -10.14 -22.39
C ALA A 272 -14.83 -9.12 -21.29
N MET A 273 -15.21 -9.38 -20.04
CA MET A 273 -15.00 -8.50 -18.89
C MET A 273 -14.54 -9.28 -17.66
N MET A 274 -13.70 -8.64 -16.84
CA MET A 274 -13.37 -9.08 -15.48
C MET A 274 -13.12 -7.89 -14.57
N ILE A 275 -13.17 -8.09 -13.26
CA ILE A 275 -12.83 -7.08 -12.24
C ILE A 275 -11.54 -7.50 -11.56
N ASN A 276 -10.59 -6.57 -11.47
CA ASN A 276 -9.33 -6.83 -10.77
C ASN A 276 -8.62 -5.52 -10.38
N TYR A 277 -7.47 -5.64 -9.70
CA TYR A 277 -6.58 -4.56 -9.30
C TYR A 277 -5.57 -4.21 -10.40
N SER A 278 -4.84 -3.10 -10.25
CA SER A 278 -3.94 -2.56 -11.29
C SER A 278 -2.77 -3.48 -11.65
N TRP A 279 -2.19 -4.18 -10.66
CA TRP A 279 -1.06 -5.09 -10.89
C TRP A 279 -1.37 -6.24 -11.86
N GLN A 280 -2.65 -6.51 -12.10
CA GLN A 280 -3.06 -7.54 -13.05
C GLN A 280 -2.76 -7.16 -14.49
N ASN A 281 -2.69 -5.87 -14.80
CA ASN A 281 -2.40 -5.40 -16.16
C ASN A 281 -1.08 -5.95 -16.69
N ASP A 282 -0.03 -5.92 -15.89
CA ASP A 282 1.30 -6.39 -16.32
C ASP A 282 1.30 -7.89 -16.60
N THR A 283 0.60 -8.67 -15.76
CA THR A 283 0.40 -10.11 -16.00
C THR A 283 -0.31 -10.37 -17.31
N LEU A 284 -1.39 -9.63 -17.60
CA LEU A 284 -2.15 -9.78 -18.84
C LEU A 284 -1.34 -9.45 -20.07
N VAL A 285 -0.60 -8.34 -20.06
CA VAL A 285 0.27 -7.92 -21.16
C VAL A 285 1.41 -8.92 -21.39
N GLN A 286 1.98 -9.43 -20.31
CA GLN A 286 3.03 -10.45 -20.37
C GLN A 286 2.52 -11.77 -20.97
N LYS A 287 1.31 -12.20 -20.59
CA LYS A 287 0.70 -13.46 -21.08
C LYS A 287 0.19 -13.34 -22.51
N ASN A 288 -0.38 -12.19 -22.89
CA ASN A 288 -0.88 -11.95 -24.23
C ASN A 288 -0.69 -10.48 -24.65
N ALA A 289 0.47 -10.17 -25.23
CA ALA A 289 0.79 -8.82 -25.70
C ALA A 289 -0.11 -8.32 -26.86
N LYS A 290 -0.92 -9.20 -27.47
CA LYS A 290 -1.85 -8.83 -28.54
C LYS A 290 -3.25 -8.52 -28.02
N LEU A 291 -3.52 -8.75 -26.74
CA LEU A 291 -4.81 -8.48 -26.13
C LEU A 291 -5.07 -6.96 -26.06
N ASN A 292 -6.13 -6.51 -26.70
CA ASN A 292 -6.54 -5.11 -26.71
C ASN A 292 -7.34 -4.77 -25.45
N ILE A 293 -6.62 -4.45 -24.37
CA ILE A 293 -7.19 -4.24 -23.04
C ILE A 293 -7.76 -2.83 -22.93
N GLY A 294 -8.97 -2.72 -22.37
CA GLY A 294 -9.52 -1.50 -21.82
C GLY A 294 -9.62 -1.61 -20.30
N VAL A 295 -9.36 -0.51 -19.60
CA VAL A 295 -9.60 -0.39 -18.17
C VAL A 295 -10.58 0.77 -17.94
N ALA A 296 -11.59 0.55 -17.12
CA ALA A 296 -12.60 1.54 -16.78
C ALA A 296 -12.84 1.57 -15.26
N PRO A 297 -13.36 2.69 -14.72
CA PRO A 297 -13.76 2.74 -13.33
C PRO A 297 -14.68 1.58 -12.95
N LEU A 298 -14.61 1.15 -11.69
CA LEU A 298 -15.49 0.10 -11.18
C LEU A 298 -16.96 0.56 -11.27
N PRO A 299 -17.86 -0.24 -11.89
CA PRO A 299 -19.27 0.09 -11.95
C PRO A 299 -19.91 0.27 -10.58
N GLN A 300 -20.94 1.12 -10.50
CA GLN A 300 -21.60 1.47 -9.25
C GLN A 300 -23.10 1.13 -9.30
N PHE A 301 -23.71 0.75 -8.16
CA PHE A 301 -25.16 0.71 -8.02
C PHE A 301 -25.77 2.10 -7.99
N LYS A 302 -25.07 3.04 -7.30
CA LYS A 302 -25.47 4.45 -7.18
C LYS A 302 -24.29 5.35 -7.49
N LYS A 303 -24.46 6.26 -8.45
CA LYS A 303 -23.40 7.18 -8.88
C LYS A 303 -23.13 8.32 -7.90
N ASP A 304 -24.09 8.67 -7.06
CA ASP A 304 -24.01 9.75 -6.06
C ASP A 304 -23.26 9.33 -4.77
N THR A 305 -23.20 8.04 -4.48
CA THR A 305 -22.50 7.48 -3.34
C THR A 305 -21.54 6.36 -3.73
N PRO A 306 -20.54 6.67 -4.57
CA PRO A 306 -19.66 5.65 -5.11
C PRO A 306 -18.75 5.06 -4.02
N VAL A 307 -18.51 3.74 -4.10
CA VAL A 307 -17.62 3.01 -3.19
C VAL A 307 -16.76 2.03 -3.99
N ASN A 308 -15.51 1.92 -3.61
CA ASN A 308 -14.57 0.91 -4.10
C ASN A 308 -13.89 0.18 -2.93
N MET A 309 -13.17 -0.89 -3.21
CA MET A 309 -12.40 -1.68 -2.25
C MET A 309 -10.91 -1.41 -2.41
N ALA A 310 -10.21 -1.12 -1.30
CA ALA A 310 -8.78 -0.93 -1.30
C ALA A 310 -8.02 -2.22 -0.95
N ASN A 311 -6.90 -2.45 -1.64
CA ASN A 311 -5.93 -3.48 -1.31
C ASN A 311 -4.53 -2.94 -1.56
N TYR A 312 -3.76 -2.72 -0.51
CA TYR A 312 -2.46 -2.08 -0.63
C TYR A 312 -1.53 -2.43 0.53
N TRP A 313 -0.28 -2.03 0.38
CA TRP A 313 0.75 -2.19 1.40
C TRP A 313 1.31 -0.83 1.79
N GLY A 314 1.64 -0.68 3.06
CA GLY A 314 2.36 0.48 3.58
C GLY A 314 3.65 0.05 4.27
N PHE A 315 4.48 1.01 4.63
CA PHE A 315 5.65 0.80 5.46
C PHE A 315 5.32 1.11 6.91
N ALA A 316 5.74 0.23 7.80
CA ALA A 316 5.65 0.37 9.26
C ALA A 316 7.05 0.31 9.88
N VAL A 317 7.21 0.85 11.08
CA VAL A 317 8.46 0.86 11.83
C VAL A 317 8.40 -0.17 12.95
N SER A 318 9.44 -0.99 13.10
CA SER A 318 9.54 -1.97 14.18
C SER A 318 9.64 -1.30 15.54
N LYS A 319 8.85 -1.79 16.49
CA LYS A 319 8.82 -1.26 17.88
C LYS A 319 10.14 -1.50 18.61
N SER A 320 10.73 -2.68 18.43
CA SER A 320 11.96 -3.07 19.10
C SER A 320 12.86 -3.85 18.16
N LYS A 321 14.13 -3.55 18.20
CA LYS A 321 15.20 -4.28 17.51
C LYS A 321 16.44 -4.26 18.39
N ALA A 322 17.19 -5.35 18.42
CA ALA A 322 18.52 -5.34 19.04
C ALA A 322 19.43 -4.36 18.30
N VAL A 323 19.94 -3.37 19.00
CA VAL A 323 20.81 -2.34 18.43
C VAL A 323 22.26 -2.65 18.83
N ASP A 324 23.15 -2.65 17.84
CA ASP A 324 24.59 -2.77 18.10
C ASP A 324 25.11 -1.50 18.74
N ALA A 325 25.41 -1.58 20.03
CA ALA A 325 25.90 -0.45 20.85
C ALA A 325 27.16 0.20 20.28
N MET A 326 28.04 -0.56 19.60
CA MET A 326 29.27 -0.04 19.03
C MET A 326 29.06 0.87 17.82
N LYS A 327 27.97 0.66 17.05
CA LYS A 327 27.63 1.51 15.90
C LYS A 327 26.94 2.81 16.27
N PHE A 328 26.55 2.95 17.54
CA PHE A 328 25.75 4.04 18.06
C PHE A 328 26.51 5.03 18.91
N THR A 329 27.75 4.72 19.30
CA THR A 329 28.53 5.59 20.16
C THR A 329 28.98 6.83 19.39
N PRO A 330 28.59 8.05 19.82
CA PRO A 330 29.12 9.27 19.21
C PRO A 330 30.64 9.22 19.26
N SER A 331 31.30 9.49 18.15
CA SER A 331 32.76 9.32 17.98
C SER A 331 33.64 10.06 19.00
N ASN A 332 33.08 10.94 19.83
CA ASN A 332 33.80 11.78 20.80
C ASN A 332 33.12 11.86 22.19
N SER A 333 32.18 10.97 22.52
CA SER A 333 31.52 10.98 23.83
C SER A 333 31.89 9.73 24.62
N SER A 334 32.36 9.94 25.85
CA SER A 334 32.51 8.87 26.85
C SER A 334 31.19 8.38 27.44
N THR A 335 30.06 8.96 27.03
CA THR A 335 28.74 8.62 27.53
C THR A 335 28.13 7.49 26.69
N VAL A 336 27.98 6.34 27.31
CA VAL A 336 27.26 5.20 26.69
C VAL A 336 25.78 5.54 26.65
N VAL A 337 25.20 5.56 25.44
CA VAL A 337 23.76 5.75 25.25
C VAL A 337 23.04 4.45 25.63
N SER A 338 21.98 4.52 26.47
CA SER A 338 21.25 3.33 26.89
C SER A 338 20.58 2.64 25.67
N ALA A 339 20.38 1.34 25.73
CA ALA A 339 19.71 0.57 24.66
C ALA A 339 18.30 1.11 24.35
N GLU A 340 17.57 1.55 25.38
CA GLU A 340 16.26 2.17 25.23
C GLU A 340 16.35 3.46 24.40
N LYS A 341 17.26 4.36 24.75
CA LYS A 341 17.46 5.61 24.01
C LYS A 341 17.96 5.36 22.58
N GLN A 342 18.81 4.35 22.39
CA GLN A 342 19.23 3.94 21.04
C GLN A 342 18.02 3.49 20.20
N ASN A 343 17.10 2.70 20.77
CA ASN A 343 15.89 2.27 20.09
C ASN A 343 14.94 3.44 19.79
N GLU A 344 14.79 4.41 20.71
CA GLU A 344 13.99 5.63 20.46
C GLU A 344 14.53 6.40 19.25
N VAL A 345 15.86 6.60 19.21
CA VAL A 345 16.52 7.33 18.10
C VAL A 345 16.38 6.55 16.79
N ARG A 346 16.53 5.23 16.80
CA ARG A 346 16.30 4.37 15.64
C ARG A 346 14.86 4.51 15.10
N VAL A 347 13.87 4.46 15.99
CA VAL A 347 12.45 4.63 15.62
C VAL A 347 12.22 6.01 15.01
N LEU A 348 12.80 7.08 15.61
CA LEU A 348 12.71 8.43 15.07
C LEU A 348 13.31 8.53 13.67
N GLU A 349 14.53 8.00 13.45
CA GLU A 349 15.19 8.06 12.15
C GLU A 349 14.44 7.25 11.08
N ALA A 350 13.88 6.09 11.44
CA ALA A 350 13.04 5.31 10.54
C ALA A 350 11.78 6.10 10.13
N TRP A 351 11.12 6.78 11.08
CA TRP A 351 9.96 7.61 10.77
C TRP A 351 10.30 8.89 9.99
N GLN A 352 11.48 9.46 10.21
CA GLN A 352 11.98 10.59 9.41
C GLN A 352 12.25 10.16 7.96
N PHE A 353 12.79 8.95 7.75
CA PHE A 353 12.90 8.39 6.41
C PHE A 353 11.54 8.17 5.77
N LEU A 354 10.57 7.59 6.47
CA LEU A 354 9.21 7.40 5.93
C LEU A 354 8.51 8.73 5.63
N LYS A 355 8.70 9.76 6.47
CA LYS A 355 8.22 11.11 6.19
C LYS A 355 8.83 11.68 4.91
N PHE A 356 10.13 11.54 4.72
CA PHE A 356 10.81 11.93 3.49
C PHE A 356 10.24 11.16 2.29
N LEU A 357 10.14 9.85 2.41
CA LEU A 357 9.70 8.95 1.35
C LEU A 357 8.29 9.30 0.84
N ALA A 358 7.37 9.65 1.73
CA ALA A 358 5.95 9.74 1.38
C ALA A 358 5.31 11.12 1.49
N LEU A 359 5.89 12.04 2.28
CA LEU A 359 5.27 13.34 2.60
C LEU A 359 6.10 14.55 2.17
N SER A 360 7.19 14.35 1.43
CA SER A 360 8.00 15.46 0.91
C SER A 360 7.21 16.29 -0.10
N GLY A 361 6.55 15.66 -1.05
CA GLY A 361 5.68 16.31 -2.04
C GLY A 361 6.37 17.47 -2.77
N GLU A 362 5.64 18.54 -2.98
CA GLU A 362 6.14 19.80 -3.57
C GLU A 362 6.93 20.69 -2.59
N LYS A 363 7.17 20.22 -1.37
CA LYS A 363 7.93 20.98 -0.37
C LYS A 363 9.36 21.17 -0.84
N LYS A 364 9.89 22.38 -0.60
CA LYS A 364 11.28 22.72 -0.94
C LYS A 364 12.27 22.27 0.13
N THR A 365 11.79 21.98 1.33
CA THR A 365 12.62 21.61 2.48
C THR A 365 11.94 20.53 3.32
N ILE A 366 12.74 19.77 4.05
CA ILE A 366 12.30 18.86 5.09
C ILE A 366 12.98 19.18 6.40
N THR A 367 12.23 19.21 7.50
CA THR A 367 12.77 19.36 8.85
C THR A 367 13.07 17.98 9.44
N LEU A 368 14.34 17.78 9.85
CA LEU A 368 14.80 16.58 10.54
C LEU A 368 15.24 16.93 11.96
N THR A 369 15.04 15.99 12.87
CA THR A 369 15.37 16.12 14.30
C THR A 369 16.52 15.20 14.65
N ASN A 370 17.54 15.73 15.32
CA ASN A 370 18.58 14.90 15.95
C ASN A 370 17.98 14.18 17.17
N GLY A 371 17.89 12.86 17.11
CA GLY A 371 17.24 12.05 18.14
C GLY A 371 17.94 12.01 19.50
N LEU A 372 19.24 12.35 19.59
CA LEU A 372 19.95 12.41 20.85
C LEU A 372 19.75 13.71 21.61
N VAL A 373 19.76 14.84 20.89
CA VAL A 373 19.74 16.18 21.51
C VAL A 373 18.44 16.96 21.26
N GLY A 374 17.54 16.44 20.39
CA GLY A 374 16.26 17.05 20.10
C GLY A 374 16.31 18.31 19.21
N THR A 375 17.48 18.71 18.70
CA THR A 375 17.59 19.88 17.81
C THR A 375 17.04 19.55 16.42
N THR A 376 16.34 20.50 15.81
CA THR A 376 15.78 20.40 14.46
C THR A 376 16.59 21.23 13.47
N LYS A 377 16.68 20.76 12.23
CA LYS A 377 17.31 21.47 11.12
C LYS A 377 16.52 21.25 9.83
N GLU A 378 16.45 22.27 9.01
CA GLU A 378 15.86 22.18 7.67
C GLU A 378 16.91 21.79 6.63
N PHE A 379 16.52 20.94 5.70
CA PHE A 379 17.35 20.47 4.59
C PHE A 379 16.60 20.67 3.28
N PRO A 380 17.29 21.09 2.20
CA PRO A 380 16.65 21.28 0.90
C PRO A 380 16.28 19.93 0.27
N LEU A 381 15.13 19.87 -0.35
CA LEU A 381 14.66 18.72 -1.14
C LEU A 381 14.97 18.95 -2.62
N THR A 382 15.47 17.90 -3.27
CA THR A 382 15.85 17.90 -4.69
C THR A 382 14.87 17.13 -5.57
N LEU A 383 14.02 16.28 -4.94
CA LEU A 383 13.04 15.44 -5.63
C LEU A 383 11.82 15.19 -4.73
N ASP A 384 10.72 14.74 -5.33
CA ASP A 384 9.60 14.09 -4.65
C ASP A 384 9.78 12.57 -4.70
N PRO A 385 10.12 11.92 -3.57
CA PRO A 385 10.44 10.48 -3.56
C PRO A 385 9.25 9.60 -3.97
N THR A 386 8.02 9.97 -3.57
CA THR A 386 6.83 9.21 -3.97
C THR A 386 6.60 9.28 -5.47
N LYS A 387 6.80 10.44 -6.07
CA LYS A 387 6.68 10.61 -7.53
C LYS A 387 7.72 9.78 -8.26
N ASP A 388 9.00 9.83 -7.85
CA ASP A 388 10.09 9.01 -8.42
C ASP A 388 9.77 7.51 -8.32
N TYR A 389 9.22 7.06 -7.18
CA TYR A 389 8.79 5.68 -6.99
C TYR A 389 7.65 5.29 -7.94
N LEU A 390 6.59 6.11 -8.04
CA LEU A 390 5.42 5.80 -8.87
C LEU A 390 5.75 5.80 -10.36
N GLU A 391 6.63 6.69 -10.82
CA GLU A 391 7.12 6.71 -12.21
C GLU A 391 7.87 5.43 -12.58
N LYS A 392 8.61 4.83 -11.65
CA LYS A 392 9.35 3.57 -11.86
C LYS A 392 8.47 2.32 -11.75
N THR A 393 7.48 2.35 -10.86
CA THR A 393 6.69 1.15 -10.52
C THR A 393 5.34 1.09 -11.21
N HIS A 394 4.91 2.16 -11.90
CA HIS A 394 3.61 2.26 -12.56
C HIS A 394 2.43 1.86 -11.67
N LYS A 395 2.45 2.29 -10.39
CA LYS A 395 1.40 2.01 -9.41
C LYS A 395 0.45 3.19 -9.22
N PRO A 396 -0.82 2.96 -8.86
CA PRO A 396 -1.74 4.04 -8.53
C PRO A 396 -1.32 4.75 -7.24
N ALA A 397 -1.43 6.07 -7.21
CA ALA A 397 -0.97 6.89 -6.10
C ALA A 397 -1.82 6.74 -4.83
N ALA A 398 -1.15 6.77 -3.67
CA ALA A 398 -1.81 6.94 -2.37
C ALA A 398 -2.04 8.42 -2.02
N ARG A 399 -1.15 9.31 -2.49
CA ARG A 399 -1.23 10.76 -2.27
C ARG A 399 -2.18 11.43 -3.24
N ARG A 400 -3.07 12.28 -2.71
CA ARG A 400 -4.14 12.99 -3.47
C ARG A 400 -3.59 13.87 -4.59
N ASP A 401 -2.50 14.59 -4.35
CA ASP A 401 -1.86 15.48 -5.34
C ASP A 401 -1.31 14.70 -6.54
N LEU A 402 -0.80 13.48 -6.32
CA LEU A 402 -0.27 12.63 -7.38
C LEU A 402 -1.35 11.91 -8.18
N ILE A 403 -2.54 11.69 -7.61
CA ILE A 403 -3.69 11.12 -8.35
C ILE A 403 -4.03 11.98 -9.57
N ALA A 404 -4.01 13.31 -9.40
CA ALA A 404 -4.28 14.23 -10.51
C ALA A 404 -3.26 14.12 -11.64
N THR A 405 -2.01 13.74 -11.35
CA THR A 405 -0.96 13.55 -12.36
C THR A 405 -1.18 12.29 -13.21
N GLN A 406 -1.90 11.30 -12.66
CA GLN A 406 -2.23 10.03 -13.33
C GLN A 406 -3.50 10.08 -14.17
N LYS A 407 -4.16 11.26 -14.26
CA LYS A 407 -5.45 11.43 -14.96
C LYS A 407 -5.44 10.98 -16.43
N ASN A 408 -4.34 11.20 -17.13
CA ASN A 408 -4.22 10.91 -18.55
C ASN A 408 -3.65 9.51 -18.83
N ASP A 409 -3.28 8.76 -17.82
CA ASP A 409 -2.86 7.37 -17.97
C ASP A 409 -4.09 6.48 -18.14
N VAL A 410 -4.19 5.85 -19.31
CA VAL A 410 -5.37 5.07 -19.69
C VAL A 410 -5.55 3.78 -18.88
N VAL A 411 -4.50 3.32 -18.20
CA VAL A 411 -4.51 2.14 -17.34
C VAL A 411 -4.65 2.55 -15.88
N LEU A 412 -3.81 3.47 -15.40
CA LEU A 412 -3.75 3.82 -13.97
C LEU A 412 -4.89 4.73 -13.51
N SER A 413 -5.41 5.61 -14.40
CA SER A 413 -6.43 6.58 -14.04
C SER A 413 -7.66 5.97 -13.36
N PRO A 414 -8.28 4.87 -13.85
CA PRO A 414 -9.43 4.26 -13.19
C PRO A 414 -9.16 3.81 -11.76
N PHE A 415 -7.97 3.28 -11.48
CA PHE A 415 -7.55 2.86 -10.15
C PHE A 415 -7.23 4.05 -9.24
N ALA A 416 -6.45 5.01 -9.74
CA ALA A 416 -6.06 6.19 -8.98
C ALA A 416 -7.28 7.01 -8.51
N TYR A 417 -8.27 7.22 -9.39
CA TYR A 417 -9.53 7.86 -9.02
C TYR A 417 -10.41 6.94 -8.15
N GLY A 418 -10.37 5.63 -8.36
CA GLY A 418 -11.02 4.64 -7.51
C GLY A 418 -10.53 4.71 -6.06
N ASN A 419 -9.26 5.06 -5.83
CA ASN A 419 -8.67 5.22 -4.50
C ASN A 419 -9.34 6.34 -3.68
N LEU A 420 -9.88 7.38 -4.32
CA LEU A 420 -10.57 8.48 -3.63
C LEU A 420 -11.86 8.05 -2.93
N ILE A 421 -12.47 6.96 -3.39
CA ILE A 421 -13.73 6.40 -2.88
C ILE A 421 -13.55 5.02 -2.26
N ALA A 422 -12.29 4.60 -2.09
CA ALA A 422 -11.98 3.27 -1.57
C ALA A 422 -12.22 3.18 -0.07
N LYS A 423 -12.69 2.02 0.35
CA LYS A 423 -12.88 1.61 1.75
C LYS A 423 -12.15 0.30 1.99
N ASN A 424 -11.94 -0.01 3.24
CA ASN A 424 -11.46 -1.31 3.68
C ASN A 424 -12.46 -1.93 4.66
N TRP A 425 -12.36 -3.24 4.83
CA TRP A 425 -13.04 -3.98 5.87
C TRP A 425 -12.04 -4.91 6.55
N TYR A 426 -11.76 -4.62 7.83
CA TYR A 426 -10.92 -5.50 8.64
C TYR A 426 -11.69 -6.77 9.03
N ARG A 427 -11.07 -7.95 8.87
CA ARG A 427 -11.70 -9.27 9.00
C ARG A 427 -10.99 -10.23 9.98
N GLY A 428 -10.19 -9.74 10.89
CA GLY A 428 -9.33 -10.58 11.71
C GLY A 428 -8.22 -11.22 10.89
N ASN A 429 -8.24 -12.52 10.64
CA ASN A 429 -7.32 -13.19 9.72
C ASN A 429 -7.85 -13.05 8.28
N PRO A 430 -7.30 -12.14 7.45
CA PRO A 430 -7.85 -11.84 6.13
C PRO A 430 -7.84 -13.03 5.17
N GLU A 431 -6.77 -13.84 5.21
CA GLU A 431 -6.60 -14.98 4.32
C GLU A 431 -7.65 -16.08 4.63
N ALA A 432 -7.86 -16.36 5.91
CA ALA A 432 -8.89 -17.31 6.34
C ALA A 432 -10.31 -16.77 6.08
N ALA A 433 -10.52 -15.47 6.26
CA ALA A 433 -11.81 -14.82 5.98
C ALA A 433 -12.15 -14.85 4.48
N ASP A 434 -11.16 -14.63 3.61
CA ASP A 434 -11.33 -14.76 2.15
C ASP A 434 -11.73 -16.19 1.77
N GLY A 435 -11.09 -17.21 2.34
CA GLY A 435 -11.50 -18.62 2.15
C GLY A 435 -12.94 -18.88 2.58
N ILE A 436 -13.37 -18.32 3.72
CA ILE A 436 -14.76 -18.47 4.20
C ILE A 436 -15.76 -17.80 3.23
N LEU A 437 -15.42 -16.63 2.68
CA LEU A 437 -16.29 -15.94 1.71
C LEU A 437 -16.36 -16.69 0.37
N ILE A 438 -15.25 -17.25 -0.10
CA ILE A 438 -15.21 -18.10 -1.30
C ILE A 438 -16.10 -19.34 -1.10
N ASP A 439 -15.95 -20.05 0.02
CA ASP A 439 -16.80 -21.21 0.38
C ASP A 439 -18.28 -20.82 0.45
N MET A 440 -18.58 -19.64 1.00
CA MET A 440 -19.94 -19.09 1.08
C MET A 440 -20.54 -18.94 -0.32
N ILE A 441 -19.81 -18.30 -1.24
CA ILE A 441 -20.25 -18.10 -2.63
C ILE A 441 -20.54 -19.46 -3.30
N ASP A 442 -19.58 -20.37 -3.24
CA ASP A 442 -19.68 -21.66 -3.94
C ASP A 442 -20.74 -22.58 -3.33
N SER A 443 -20.97 -22.54 -2.01
CA SER A 443 -22.03 -23.34 -1.35
C SER A 443 -23.44 -22.97 -1.82
N VAL A 444 -23.68 -21.68 -2.06
CA VAL A 444 -24.95 -21.23 -2.66
C VAL A 444 -25.04 -21.60 -4.14
N GLY A 445 -23.94 -21.42 -4.88
CA GLY A 445 -23.86 -21.81 -6.30
C GLY A 445 -24.14 -23.29 -6.53
N ARG A 446 -23.75 -24.17 -5.60
CA ARG A 446 -24.05 -25.62 -5.63
C ARG A 446 -25.44 -25.97 -5.08
N GLY A 447 -26.20 -25.00 -4.56
CA GLY A 447 -27.51 -25.23 -3.95
C GLY A 447 -27.47 -25.92 -2.57
N GLU A 448 -26.31 -25.93 -1.91
CA GLU A 448 -26.12 -26.53 -0.58
C GLU A 448 -26.71 -25.68 0.54
N LYS A 449 -26.76 -24.35 0.34
CA LYS A 449 -27.27 -23.37 1.30
C LYS A 449 -28.14 -22.33 0.63
N THR A 450 -29.08 -21.78 1.40
CA THR A 450 -29.74 -20.53 1.01
C THR A 450 -28.77 -19.35 1.20
N VAL A 451 -29.03 -18.23 0.54
CA VAL A 451 -28.21 -17.01 0.71
C VAL A 451 -28.19 -16.56 2.18
N ALA A 452 -29.33 -16.59 2.85
CA ALA A 452 -29.43 -16.19 4.26
C ALA A 452 -28.61 -17.08 5.20
N ASP A 453 -28.67 -18.41 5.01
CA ASP A 453 -27.90 -19.37 5.81
C ASP A 453 -26.40 -19.25 5.53
N ALA A 454 -26.02 -19.02 4.27
CA ALA A 454 -24.63 -18.86 3.87
C ALA A 454 -24.00 -17.60 4.49
N LEU A 455 -24.71 -16.44 4.40
CA LEU A 455 -24.28 -15.19 5.01
C LEU A 455 -24.13 -15.30 6.53
N SER A 456 -25.14 -15.88 7.22
CA SER A 456 -25.11 -16.09 8.67
C SER A 456 -23.95 -17.02 9.08
N THR A 457 -23.78 -18.13 8.34
CA THR A 457 -22.67 -19.09 8.62
C THR A 457 -21.32 -18.42 8.43
N ALA A 458 -21.12 -17.67 7.36
CA ALA A 458 -19.85 -17.00 7.06
C ALA A 458 -19.52 -15.92 8.12
N ALA A 459 -20.50 -15.09 8.51
CA ALA A 459 -20.32 -14.10 9.56
C ALA A 459 -19.89 -14.75 10.89
N ASN A 460 -20.53 -15.84 11.27
CA ASN A 460 -20.20 -16.58 12.50
C ASN A 460 -18.77 -17.18 12.42
N ARG A 461 -18.38 -17.78 11.29
CA ARG A 461 -17.03 -18.35 11.10
C ARG A 461 -15.96 -17.25 11.17
N ILE A 462 -16.19 -16.10 10.53
CA ILE A 462 -15.23 -14.97 10.54
C ILE A 462 -15.09 -14.42 11.98
N ASN A 463 -16.18 -14.31 12.73
CA ASN A 463 -16.13 -13.89 14.14
C ASN A 463 -15.33 -14.82 15.05
N LEU A 464 -15.11 -16.07 14.66
CA LEU A 464 -14.26 -16.99 15.41
C LEU A 464 -12.75 -16.78 15.12
N LEU A 465 -12.41 -16.12 14.00
CA LEU A 465 -11.00 -15.83 13.64
C LEU A 465 -10.42 -14.68 14.48
N SER A 466 -11.27 -13.82 15.05
CA SER A 466 -10.88 -12.63 15.83
C SER A 466 -10.73 -12.93 17.33
N ARG A 467 -10.76 -14.21 17.73
CA ARG A 467 -10.55 -14.68 19.10
C ARG A 467 -9.17 -15.33 19.22
#